data_b05d2f1b4bbcecf86a553498a7c9d029
#
_entry.id   b05d2f1b4bbcecf86a553498a7c9d029
#
_cell.length_a   1.000
_cell.length_b   1.000
_cell.length_c   1.000
_cell.angle_alpha   90.00
_cell.angle_beta   90.00
_cell.angle_gamma   90.00
#
_symmetry.space_group_name_H-M   'P 1'
#
loop_
_entity.id
_entity.type
_entity.pdbx_description
1 polymer ?
#
loop_
_entity_poly.entity_id
_entity_poly.type
_entity_poly.pdbx_seq_one_letter_code
_entity_poly.pdbx_strand_id
1 'polypeptide(L)'
;SESDIRDKGNMKMYNDIIFGLYSPTELVDWDQAINHSYDGSGGNEKYLALSKEMVERIYDSEEQKEDWRFVYQLEPKDDNCYRPLKYYKQSESVSYGKISNQTIPLIRMSEIYYIAAEAVFETNPNEALEYLKTVRTGRGIKSAVSGETKENFVNLLVQDACREFLGEGQILYMYKRLNKKFYKWNNGQEIIPLDENVVLPLPESEMNIK
;
A
#
# COMPACT_ATOMS: atom_id res chain seq x y z
N SER A 1 -10.58 -10.16 -9.48
CA SER A 1 -11.90 -9.54 -9.70
C SER A 1 -12.43 -8.95 -8.40
N GLU A 2 -13.41 -8.05 -8.50
CA GLU A 2 -14.08 -7.46 -7.34
C GLU A 2 -14.64 -8.51 -6.38
N SER A 3 -15.29 -9.53 -6.91
CA SER A 3 -15.84 -10.62 -6.08
C SER A 3 -14.77 -11.42 -5.34
N ASP A 4 -13.55 -11.48 -5.84
CA ASP A 4 -12.46 -12.16 -5.14
C ASP A 4 -12.10 -11.43 -3.83
N ILE A 5 -12.14 -10.09 -3.86
CA ILE A 5 -11.87 -9.27 -2.66
C ILE A 5 -13.08 -9.30 -1.73
N ARG A 6 -14.26 -8.93 -2.25
CA ARG A 6 -15.49 -8.76 -1.47
C ARG A 6 -15.99 -10.05 -0.83
N ASP A 7 -16.05 -11.14 -1.63
CA ASP A 7 -16.79 -12.36 -1.23
C ASP A 7 -15.86 -13.52 -0.86
N LYS A 8 -14.58 -13.48 -1.31
CA LYS A 8 -13.66 -14.61 -1.18
C LYS A 8 -12.43 -14.33 -0.31
N GLY A 9 -12.34 -13.15 0.29
CA GLY A 9 -11.27 -12.79 1.23
C GLY A 9 -9.88 -12.58 0.59
N ASN A 10 -9.82 -12.24 -0.71
CA ASN A 10 -8.57 -11.99 -1.42
C ASN A 10 -8.02 -10.57 -1.17
N MET A 11 -7.92 -10.16 0.09
CA MET A 11 -7.48 -8.82 0.48
C MET A 11 -6.06 -8.49 0.02
N LYS A 12 -5.18 -9.48 -0.06
CA LYS A 12 -3.77 -9.32 -0.46
C LYS A 12 -3.55 -9.47 -1.97
N MET A 13 -4.62 -9.57 -2.77
CA MET A 13 -4.52 -9.77 -4.22
C MET A 13 -3.65 -11.00 -4.57
N TYR A 14 -3.94 -12.14 -3.96
CA TYR A 14 -3.12 -13.35 -4.03
C TYR A 14 -2.73 -13.75 -5.47
N ASN A 15 -3.62 -13.58 -6.43
CA ASN A 15 -3.37 -13.91 -7.82
C ASN A 15 -2.31 -13.02 -8.50
N ASP A 16 -1.94 -11.91 -7.88
CA ASP A 16 -0.91 -10.98 -8.36
C ASP A 16 0.45 -11.23 -7.68
N ILE A 17 0.52 -12.16 -6.72
CA ILE A 17 1.76 -12.48 -6.00
C ILE A 17 2.66 -13.32 -6.91
N ILE A 18 3.82 -12.77 -7.25
CA ILE A 18 4.88 -13.49 -7.98
C ILE A 18 5.77 -14.24 -6.98
N PHE A 19 6.10 -13.57 -5.89
CA PHE A 19 6.89 -14.14 -4.82
C PHE A 19 6.37 -13.69 -3.46
N GLY A 20 6.23 -14.62 -2.53
CA GLY A 20 5.75 -14.37 -1.18
C GLY A 20 6.30 -15.37 -0.19
N LEU A 21 6.28 -15.00 1.08
CA LEU A 21 6.56 -15.89 2.19
C LEU A 21 5.28 -16.60 2.59
N TYR A 22 5.36 -17.90 2.75
CA TYR A 22 4.27 -18.73 3.23
C TYR A 22 4.62 -19.30 4.60
N SER A 23 3.72 -19.13 5.57
CA SER A 23 3.81 -19.76 6.88
C SER A 23 2.78 -20.89 6.97
N PRO A 24 3.14 -22.11 7.35
CA PRO A 24 2.19 -23.20 7.55
C PRO A 24 1.25 -22.96 8.74
N THR A 25 1.62 -22.06 9.65
CA THR A 25 0.79 -21.57 10.74
C THR A 25 0.29 -20.17 10.43
N GLU A 26 -0.83 -19.76 11.01
CA GLU A 26 -1.32 -18.40 10.88
C GLU A 26 -0.29 -17.39 11.38
N LEU A 27 -0.22 -16.24 10.73
CA LEU A 27 0.63 -15.12 11.13
C LEU A 27 -0.04 -14.34 12.28
N VAL A 28 -0.34 -15.02 13.37
CA VAL A 28 -1.09 -14.47 14.53
C VAL A 28 -0.37 -13.26 15.13
N ASP A 29 0.95 -13.32 15.24
CA ASP A 29 1.75 -12.22 15.80
C ASP A 29 1.71 -10.98 14.89
N TRP A 30 1.61 -11.18 13.59
CA TRP A 30 1.47 -10.12 12.62
C TRP A 30 0.11 -9.44 12.73
N ASP A 31 -0.96 -10.22 12.85
CA ASP A 31 -2.29 -9.70 13.09
C ASP A 31 -2.35 -8.89 14.40
N GLN A 32 -1.75 -9.38 15.47
CA GLN A 32 -1.65 -8.66 16.74
C GLN A 32 -0.80 -7.39 16.65
N ALA A 33 0.29 -7.39 15.91
CA ALA A 33 1.17 -6.25 15.78
C ALA A 33 0.56 -5.10 14.95
N ILE A 34 -0.16 -5.43 13.88
CA ILE A 34 -0.75 -4.43 12.97
C ILE A 34 -2.19 -4.09 13.35
N ASN A 35 -2.94 -5.07 13.79
CA ASN A 35 -4.38 -4.96 13.90
C ASN A 35 -4.89 -5.06 15.33
N HIS A 36 -4.04 -4.95 16.32
CA HIS A 36 -4.36 -5.16 17.72
C HIS A 36 -5.85 -5.45 17.97
N SER A 37 -6.21 -6.71 17.97
CA SER A 37 -7.60 -7.10 18.12
C SER A 37 -8.07 -6.78 19.52
N TYR A 38 -9.28 -6.31 19.61
CA TYR A 38 -10.09 -6.17 20.80
C TYR A 38 -10.00 -7.45 21.66
N ASP A 39 -9.44 -7.33 22.84
CA ASP A 39 -9.39 -8.42 23.84
C ASP A 39 -10.66 -8.53 24.70
N GLY A 40 -11.70 -7.75 24.39
CA GLY A 40 -12.95 -7.73 25.12
C GLY A 40 -12.89 -7.04 26.49
N SER A 41 -11.75 -6.51 26.91
CA SER A 41 -11.56 -5.96 28.26
C SER A 41 -11.83 -4.46 28.38
N GLY A 42 -12.38 -3.81 27.34
CA GLY A 42 -12.77 -2.39 27.39
C GLY A 42 -11.59 -1.40 27.39
N GLY A 43 -10.38 -1.86 27.04
CA GLY A 43 -9.22 -1.01 26.81
C GLY A 43 -9.29 -0.28 25.46
N ASN A 44 -8.59 0.87 25.36
CA ASN A 44 -8.50 1.60 24.10
C ASN A 44 -7.85 0.71 23.02
N GLU A 45 -8.60 0.38 21.99
CA GLU A 45 -8.09 -0.32 20.83
C GLU A 45 -6.96 0.51 20.19
N LYS A 46 -5.75 -0.04 20.16
CA LYS A 46 -4.64 0.56 19.43
C LYS A 46 -4.47 -0.21 18.13
N TYR A 47 -4.70 0.45 17.02
CA TYR A 47 -4.51 -0.10 15.67
C TYR A 47 -3.79 0.90 14.78
N LEU A 48 -3.13 0.40 13.75
CA LEU A 48 -2.59 1.27 12.72
C LEU A 48 -3.74 1.84 11.90
N ALA A 49 -3.80 3.16 11.84
CA ALA A 49 -4.82 3.87 11.09
C ALA A 49 -4.21 4.96 10.20
N LEU A 50 -4.91 5.25 9.12
CA LEU A 50 -4.65 6.41 8.27
C LEU A 50 -5.59 7.54 8.71
N SER A 51 -5.08 8.75 8.88
CA SER A 51 -5.96 9.90 9.07
C SER A 51 -6.80 10.14 7.81
N LYS A 52 -7.96 10.75 7.99
CA LYS A 52 -8.80 11.16 6.86
C LYS A 52 -8.02 12.02 5.87
N GLU A 53 -7.22 12.96 6.34
CA GLU A 53 -6.35 13.79 5.51
C GLU A 53 -5.38 12.96 4.66
N MET A 54 -4.75 11.93 5.25
CA MET A 54 -3.86 11.03 4.51
C MET A 54 -4.62 10.24 3.43
N VAL A 55 -5.81 9.77 3.74
CA VAL A 55 -6.65 9.05 2.77
C VAL A 55 -7.06 9.97 1.61
N GLU A 56 -7.48 11.21 1.89
CA GLU A 56 -7.84 12.21 0.89
C GLU A 56 -6.66 12.59 -0.03
N ARG A 57 -5.42 12.45 0.44
CA ARG A 57 -4.21 12.65 -0.38
C ARG A 57 -3.88 11.45 -1.27
N ILE A 58 -4.12 10.26 -0.78
CA ILE A 58 -3.82 9.00 -1.50
C ILE A 58 -4.91 8.70 -2.51
N TYR A 59 -6.18 8.90 -2.13
CA TYR A 59 -7.33 8.57 -2.94
C TYR A 59 -8.03 9.84 -3.43
N ASP A 60 -8.14 9.97 -4.73
CA ASP A 60 -8.98 11.00 -5.36
C ASP A 60 -10.45 10.76 -5.02
N SER A 61 -11.19 11.82 -4.68
CA SER A 61 -12.59 11.74 -4.27
C SER A 61 -13.50 11.11 -5.31
N GLU A 62 -13.23 11.35 -6.59
CA GLU A 62 -14.02 10.81 -7.70
C GLU A 62 -13.76 9.30 -7.88
N GLU A 63 -12.53 8.85 -7.61
CA GLU A 63 -12.12 7.46 -7.76
C GLU A 63 -12.47 6.59 -6.54
N GLN A 64 -12.69 7.17 -5.37
CA GLN A 64 -12.92 6.42 -4.11
C GLN A 64 -14.01 5.37 -4.24
N LYS A 65 -15.09 5.68 -4.96
CA LYS A 65 -16.23 4.77 -5.12
C LYS A 65 -15.95 3.59 -6.05
N GLU A 66 -14.97 3.73 -6.92
CA GLU A 66 -14.61 2.71 -7.91
C GLU A 66 -13.39 1.90 -7.46
N ASP A 67 -12.48 2.49 -6.70
CA ASP A 67 -11.24 1.84 -6.27
C ASP A 67 -11.53 0.78 -5.19
N TRP A 68 -11.41 -0.48 -5.55
CA TRP A 68 -11.65 -1.62 -4.63
C TRP A 68 -10.72 -1.59 -3.41
N ARG A 69 -9.56 -0.97 -3.50
CA ARG A 69 -8.63 -0.79 -2.37
C ARG A 69 -9.22 0.16 -1.34
N PHE A 70 -9.91 1.23 -1.79
CA PHE A 70 -10.64 2.10 -0.88
C PHE A 70 -11.89 1.41 -0.31
N VAL A 71 -12.70 0.82 -1.19
CA VAL A 71 -14.01 0.27 -0.83
C VAL A 71 -13.92 -0.94 0.10
N TYR A 72 -12.92 -1.81 -0.10
CA TYR A 72 -12.84 -3.11 0.60
C TYR A 72 -11.63 -3.25 1.52
N GLN A 73 -10.58 -2.45 1.36
CA GLN A 73 -9.37 -2.56 2.17
C GLN A 73 -9.24 -1.44 3.22
N LEU A 74 -10.17 -0.48 3.25
CA LEU A 74 -10.22 0.57 4.26
C LEU A 74 -11.56 0.57 4.98
N GLU A 75 -11.50 0.56 6.30
CA GLU A 75 -12.69 0.65 7.16
C GLU A 75 -12.70 2.00 7.87
N PRO A 76 -13.76 2.83 7.68
CA PRO A 76 -13.89 4.08 8.42
C PRO A 76 -14.11 3.81 9.91
N LYS A 77 -13.50 4.63 10.76
CA LYS A 77 -13.64 4.63 12.22
C LYS A 77 -14.13 5.99 12.72
N ASP A 78 -14.69 6.01 13.93
CA ASP A 78 -15.35 7.19 14.52
C ASP A 78 -14.40 8.38 14.72
N ASP A 79 -13.10 8.14 14.85
CA ASP A 79 -12.08 9.15 15.12
C ASP A 79 -11.55 9.88 13.87
N ASN A 80 -12.32 9.94 12.80
CA ASN A 80 -11.86 10.55 11.54
C ASN A 80 -10.63 9.86 10.93
N CYS A 81 -10.54 8.56 11.08
CA CYS A 81 -9.47 7.74 10.55
C CYS A 81 -10.00 6.50 9.82
N TYR A 82 -9.11 5.84 9.09
CA TYR A 82 -9.40 4.63 8.35
C TYR A 82 -8.44 3.52 8.79
N ARG A 83 -9.00 2.37 9.11
CA ARG A 83 -8.26 1.17 9.45
C ARG A 83 -7.99 0.35 8.19
N PRO A 84 -6.73 0.03 7.85
CA PRO A 84 -6.46 -0.85 6.73
C PRO A 84 -6.80 -2.30 7.07
N LEU A 85 -7.56 -2.96 6.20
CA LEU A 85 -8.03 -4.35 6.40
C LEU A 85 -7.18 -5.39 5.66
N LYS A 86 -6.21 -4.98 4.87
CA LYS A 86 -5.43 -5.85 4.00
C LYS A 86 -4.77 -7.03 4.74
N TYR A 87 -4.34 -6.80 5.98
CA TYR A 87 -3.66 -7.79 6.81
C TYR A 87 -4.52 -8.35 7.94
N TYR A 88 -5.82 -8.01 7.95
CA TYR A 88 -6.73 -8.61 8.91
C TYR A 88 -6.96 -10.08 8.59
N LYS A 89 -7.11 -10.88 9.66
CA LYS A 89 -7.45 -12.28 9.55
C LYS A 89 -8.76 -12.45 8.79
N GLN A 90 -8.70 -13.17 7.70
CA GLN A 90 -9.87 -13.52 6.90
C GLN A 90 -10.50 -14.81 7.43
N SER A 91 -11.83 -14.94 7.26
CA SER A 91 -12.51 -16.19 7.58
C SER A 91 -11.97 -17.33 6.71
N GLU A 92 -11.63 -18.45 7.33
CA GLU A 92 -11.16 -19.64 6.63
C GLU A 92 -12.25 -20.33 5.79
N SER A 93 -13.51 -19.94 6.00
CA SER A 93 -14.65 -20.45 5.22
C SER A 93 -14.72 -19.86 3.80
N VAL A 94 -14.02 -18.75 3.54
CA VAL A 94 -13.97 -18.15 2.20
C VAL A 94 -12.76 -18.66 1.42
N SER A 95 -12.87 -18.65 0.07
CA SER A 95 -11.93 -19.34 -0.82
C SER A 95 -10.46 -18.95 -0.64
N TYR A 96 -10.16 -17.68 -0.36
CA TYR A 96 -8.79 -17.18 -0.13
C TYR A 96 -8.44 -17.01 1.34
N GLY A 97 -9.36 -17.25 2.27
CA GLY A 97 -9.18 -16.92 3.69
C GLY A 97 -7.94 -17.54 4.28
N LYS A 98 -7.83 -18.87 4.25
CA LYS A 98 -6.69 -19.59 4.81
C LYS A 98 -5.34 -19.15 4.19
N ILE A 99 -5.25 -19.11 2.85
CA ILE A 99 -4.00 -18.77 2.19
C ILE A 99 -3.64 -17.30 2.39
N SER A 100 -4.62 -16.41 2.47
CA SER A 100 -4.42 -15.00 2.79
C SER A 100 -3.83 -14.82 4.19
N ASN A 101 -4.30 -15.58 5.18
CA ASN A 101 -3.80 -15.53 6.54
C ASN A 101 -2.36 -16.04 6.68
N GLN A 102 -1.91 -16.88 5.76
CA GLN A 102 -0.63 -17.57 5.81
C GLN A 102 0.43 -17.01 4.84
N THR A 103 0.09 -15.98 4.05
CA THR A 103 0.98 -15.46 3.01
C THR A 103 1.31 -13.99 3.23
N ILE A 104 2.60 -13.65 3.14
CA ILE A 104 3.10 -12.27 3.07
C ILE A 104 3.59 -12.04 1.64
N PRO A 105 2.95 -11.16 0.85
CA PRO A 105 3.45 -10.82 -0.47
C PRO A 105 4.77 -10.05 -0.36
N LEU A 106 5.75 -10.41 -1.17
CA LEU A 106 7.03 -9.71 -1.28
C LEU A 106 7.19 -9.04 -2.65
N ILE A 107 6.82 -9.74 -3.73
CA ILE A 107 6.84 -9.21 -5.09
C ILE A 107 5.47 -9.49 -5.71
N ARG A 108 4.85 -8.44 -6.23
CA ARG A 108 3.55 -8.52 -6.89
C ARG A 108 3.61 -8.03 -8.33
N MET A 109 2.71 -8.50 -9.17
CA MET A 109 2.63 -8.13 -10.58
C MET A 109 2.44 -6.61 -10.77
N SER A 110 1.69 -5.96 -9.87
CA SER A 110 1.52 -4.50 -9.88
C SER A 110 2.85 -3.74 -9.76
N GLU A 111 3.80 -4.24 -8.96
CA GLU A 111 5.13 -3.66 -8.86
C GLU A 111 5.88 -3.72 -10.19
N ILE A 112 5.82 -4.86 -10.87
CA ILE A 112 6.44 -5.03 -12.18
C ILE A 112 5.86 -4.06 -13.21
N TYR A 113 4.53 -3.87 -13.21
CA TYR A 113 3.89 -2.88 -14.06
C TYR A 113 4.35 -1.44 -13.76
N TYR A 114 4.49 -1.07 -12.49
CA TYR A 114 4.99 0.26 -12.12
C TYR A 114 6.44 0.47 -12.53
N ILE A 115 7.30 -0.54 -12.35
CA ILE A 115 8.70 -0.50 -12.80
C ILE A 115 8.75 -0.36 -14.32
N ALA A 116 7.98 -1.14 -15.06
CA ALA A 116 7.90 -1.07 -16.51
C ALA A 116 7.40 0.30 -16.99
N ALA A 117 6.34 0.83 -16.36
CA ALA A 117 5.80 2.14 -16.67
C ALA A 117 6.85 3.24 -16.49
N GLU A 118 7.56 3.23 -15.37
CA GLU A 118 8.62 4.22 -15.09
C GLU A 118 9.78 4.10 -16.08
N ALA A 119 10.20 2.88 -16.40
CA ALA A 119 11.33 2.63 -17.30
C ALA A 119 11.07 3.09 -18.75
N VAL A 120 9.85 2.97 -19.25
CA VAL A 120 9.54 3.30 -20.64
C VAL A 120 9.04 4.74 -20.83
N PHE A 121 8.71 5.46 -19.76
CA PHE A 121 8.07 6.77 -19.84
C PHE A 121 8.82 7.77 -20.73
N GLU A 122 10.13 7.84 -20.61
CA GLU A 122 10.95 8.79 -21.38
C GLU A 122 10.96 8.49 -22.89
N THR A 123 10.78 7.25 -23.28
CA THR A 123 10.82 6.81 -24.69
C THR A 123 9.43 6.63 -25.27
N ASN A 124 8.46 6.20 -24.47
CA ASN A 124 7.08 5.94 -24.89
C ASN A 124 6.08 6.23 -23.77
N PRO A 125 5.72 7.51 -23.56
CA PRO A 125 4.78 7.90 -22.50
C PRO A 125 3.42 7.19 -22.59
N ASN A 126 2.93 6.93 -23.78
CA ASN A 126 1.64 6.26 -23.97
C ASN A 126 1.68 4.80 -23.45
N GLU A 127 2.74 4.08 -23.72
CA GLU A 127 2.92 2.72 -23.20
C GLU A 127 3.05 2.72 -21.67
N ALA A 128 3.76 3.69 -21.11
CA ALA A 128 3.86 3.87 -19.65
C ALA A 128 2.49 4.07 -19.01
N LEU A 129 1.64 4.89 -19.62
CA LEU A 129 0.28 5.12 -19.15
C LEU A 129 -0.61 3.87 -19.28
N GLU A 130 -0.44 3.05 -20.33
CA GLU A 130 -1.17 1.79 -20.47
C GLU A 130 -0.76 0.75 -19.40
N TYR A 131 0.52 0.68 -19.01
CA TYR A 131 0.93 -0.15 -17.87
C TYR A 131 0.27 0.30 -16.56
N LEU A 132 0.27 1.59 -16.27
CA LEU A 132 -0.37 2.14 -15.08
C LEU A 132 -1.89 1.91 -15.10
N LYS A 133 -2.53 2.14 -16.24
CA LYS A 133 -3.96 1.89 -16.47
C LYS A 133 -4.33 0.42 -16.26
N THR A 134 -3.46 -0.52 -16.64
CA THR A 134 -3.68 -1.94 -16.44
C THR A 134 -3.83 -2.28 -14.96
N VAL A 135 -2.97 -1.75 -14.09
CA VAL A 135 -3.09 -1.93 -12.64
C VAL A 135 -4.38 -1.28 -12.14
N ARG A 136 -4.62 -0.02 -12.48
CA ARG A 136 -5.79 0.75 -12.01
C ARG A 136 -7.11 0.09 -12.41
N THR A 137 -7.24 -0.35 -13.65
CA THR A 137 -8.42 -1.10 -14.13
C THR A 137 -8.59 -2.42 -13.38
N GLY A 138 -7.49 -3.12 -13.10
CA GLY A 138 -7.48 -4.32 -12.27
C GLY A 138 -7.89 -4.07 -10.81
N ARG A 139 -8.00 -2.82 -10.39
CA ARG A 139 -8.47 -2.37 -9.06
C ARG A 139 -9.82 -1.67 -9.12
N GLY A 140 -10.51 -1.73 -10.25
CA GLY A 140 -11.88 -1.20 -10.42
C GLY A 140 -11.95 0.23 -10.96
N ILE A 141 -10.84 0.94 -11.05
CA ILE A 141 -10.81 2.32 -11.53
C ILE A 141 -10.99 2.36 -13.04
N LYS A 142 -11.99 3.09 -13.49
CA LYS A 142 -12.35 3.25 -14.93
C LYS A 142 -11.96 4.60 -15.50
N SER A 143 -11.61 5.55 -14.63
CA SER A 143 -11.20 6.89 -15.04
C SER A 143 -10.00 6.83 -15.98
N ALA A 144 -9.96 7.75 -16.94
CA ALA A 144 -8.84 7.87 -17.85
C ALA A 144 -7.55 8.21 -17.08
N VAL A 145 -6.45 7.61 -17.51
CA VAL A 145 -5.12 7.93 -17.01
C VAL A 145 -4.54 9.04 -17.88
N SER A 146 -4.17 10.16 -17.28
CA SER A 146 -3.47 11.25 -17.95
C SER A 146 -2.19 11.61 -17.18
N GLY A 147 -1.13 11.85 -17.90
CA GLY A 147 0.18 12.19 -17.32
C GLY A 147 1.08 12.73 -18.42
N GLU A 148 0.70 13.88 -18.98
CA GLU A 148 1.39 14.46 -20.14
C GLU A 148 2.84 14.88 -19.86
N THR A 149 3.12 15.23 -18.60
CA THR A 149 4.46 15.59 -18.17
C THR A 149 5.05 14.51 -17.26
N LYS A 150 6.38 14.41 -17.22
CA LYS A 150 7.09 13.48 -16.32
C LYS A 150 6.69 13.68 -14.86
N GLU A 151 6.53 14.92 -14.42
CA GLU A 151 6.13 15.24 -13.06
C GLU A 151 4.73 14.70 -12.74
N ASN A 152 3.76 14.94 -13.62
CA ASN A 152 2.39 14.46 -13.45
C ASN A 152 2.33 12.94 -13.48
N PHE A 153 3.05 12.30 -14.40
CA PHE A 153 3.15 10.85 -14.45
C PHE A 153 3.73 10.25 -13.15
N VAL A 154 4.85 10.79 -12.68
CA VAL A 154 5.51 10.32 -11.45
C VAL A 154 4.59 10.55 -10.24
N ASN A 155 3.87 11.67 -10.17
CA ASN A 155 2.93 11.93 -9.08
C ASN A 155 1.80 10.90 -9.09
N LEU A 156 1.22 10.61 -10.25
CA LEU A 156 0.15 9.62 -10.40
C LEU A 156 0.63 8.21 -10.06
N LEU A 157 1.82 7.81 -10.54
CA LEU A 157 2.43 6.52 -10.25
C LEU A 157 2.68 6.34 -8.76
N VAL A 158 3.23 7.36 -8.09
CA VAL A 158 3.48 7.34 -6.63
C VAL A 158 2.16 7.26 -5.86
N GLN A 159 1.17 8.04 -6.25
CA GLN A 159 -0.15 8.02 -5.62
C GLN A 159 -0.80 6.64 -5.72
N ASP A 160 -0.77 6.02 -6.91
CA ASP A 160 -1.34 4.69 -7.10
C ASP A 160 -0.54 3.61 -6.36
N ALA A 161 0.79 3.71 -6.33
CA ALA A 161 1.66 2.83 -5.54
C ALA A 161 1.38 2.94 -4.03
N CYS A 162 1.09 4.13 -3.50
CA CYS A 162 0.70 4.31 -2.10
C CYS A 162 -0.58 3.54 -1.77
N ARG A 163 -1.55 3.51 -2.68
CA ARG A 163 -2.78 2.71 -2.53
C ARG A 163 -2.47 1.20 -2.58
N GLU A 164 -1.62 0.81 -3.53
CA GLU A 164 -1.33 -0.58 -3.84
C GLU A 164 -0.47 -1.27 -2.76
N PHE A 165 0.54 -0.57 -2.26
CA PHE A 165 1.53 -1.12 -1.32
C PHE A 165 1.29 -0.67 0.13
N LEU A 166 0.07 -0.25 0.45
CA LEU A 166 -0.28 0.14 1.81
C LEU A 166 0.04 -1.00 2.79
N GLY A 167 0.89 -0.72 3.78
CA GLY A 167 1.33 -1.69 4.79
C GLY A 167 2.41 -2.68 4.32
N GLU A 168 2.95 -2.57 3.10
CA GLU A 168 3.97 -3.49 2.56
C GLU A 168 5.43 -3.00 2.72
N GLY A 169 5.64 -1.80 3.26
CA GLY A 169 6.97 -1.25 3.54
C GLY A 169 7.72 -0.68 2.32
N GLN A 170 7.21 -0.84 1.11
CA GLN A 170 7.90 -0.47 -0.13
C GLN A 170 7.91 1.04 -0.42
N ILE A 171 6.91 1.77 0.07
CA ILE A 171 6.70 3.19 -0.25
C ILE A 171 7.85 4.06 0.23
N LEU A 172 8.45 3.76 1.38
CA LEU A 172 9.61 4.49 1.89
C LEU A 172 10.78 4.49 0.87
N TYR A 173 11.08 3.32 0.30
CA TYR A 173 12.15 3.18 -0.70
C TYR A 173 11.82 3.91 -1.99
N MET A 174 10.57 3.89 -2.43
CA MET A 174 10.12 4.63 -3.61
C MET A 174 10.25 6.14 -3.41
N TYR A 175 9.79 6.67 -2.28
CA TYR A 175 9.92 8.10 -1.94
C TYR A 175 11.38 8.53 -1.89
N LYS A 176 12.22 7.72 -1.24
CA LYS A 176 13.66 7.97 -1.12
C LYS A 176 14.32 8.02 -2.51
N ARG A 177 14.07 7.03 -3.37
CA ARG A 177 14.62 6.94 -4.73
C ARG A 177 14.18 8.11 -5.63
N LEU A 178 12.93 8.53 -5.51
CA LEU A 178 12.34 9.63 -6.29
C LEU A 178 12.53 11.01 -5.65
N ASN A 179 13.23 11.08 -4.53
CA ASN A 179 13.41 12.31 -3.73
C ASN A 179 12.08 13.03 -3.43
N LYS A 180 11.04 12.25 -3.11
CA LYS A 180 9.73 12.78 -2.77
C LYS A 180 9.67 13.23 -1.33
N LYS A 181 8.87 14.26 -1.05
CA LYS A 181 8.63 14.73 0.29
C LYS A 181 7.82 13.74 1.09
N PHE A 182 8.19 13.52 2.36
CA PHE A 182 7.42 12.76 3.31
C PHE A 182 6.39 13.64 4.04
N TYR A 183 5.31 13.02 4.44
CA TYR A 183 4.31 13.65 5.29
C TYR A 183 4.60 13.37 6.76
N LYS A 184 4.66 14.41 7.58
CA LYS A 184 4.75 14.26 9.03
C LYS A 184 3.34 14.13 9.60
N TRP A 185 3.10 13.02 10.32
CA TRP A 185 1.81 12.64 10.84
C TRP A 185 1.09 13.71 11.69
N ASN A 186 1.79 14.41 12.58
CA ASN A 186 1.12 15.21 13.61
C ASN A 186 0.74 16.64 13.22
N ASN A 187 1.15 17.15 12.07
CA ASN A 187 0.90 18.54 11.70
C ASN A 187 0.86 18.82 10.20
N GLY A 188 0.71 17.78 9.37
CA GLY A 188 0.60 17.93 7.91
C GLY A 188 1.80 18.58 7.22
N GLN A 189 2.93 18.73 7.91
CA GLN A 189 4.13 19.29 7.29
C GLN A 189 4.76 18.30 6.32
N GLU A 190 5.03 18.77 5.11
CA GLU A 190 5.89 18.04 4.18
C GLU A 190 7.34 18.08 4.68
N ILE A 191 7.96 16.90 4.75
CA ILE A 191 9.37 16.79 5.08
C ILE A 191 10.11 16.41 3.80
N ILE A 192 11.08 17.22 3.39
CA ILE A 192 12.01 16.85 2.33
C ILE A 192 12.88 15.71 2.85
N PRO A 193 13.07 14.60 2.10
CA PRO A 193 13.98 13.56 2.50
C PRO A 193 15.40 14.13 2.58
N LEU A 194 15.93 14.22 3.78
CA LEU A 194 17.34 14.51 4.03
C LEU A 194 18.00 13.22 4.49
N ASP A 195 19.30 13.09 4.26
CA ASP A 195 20.06 11.89 4.64
C ASP A 195 19.86 11.55 6.12
N GLU A 196 19.87 12.53 6.98
CA GLU A 196 19.60 12.39 8.43
C GLU A 196 18.22 11.79 8.76
N ASN A 197 17.24 11.93 7.87
CA ASN A 197 15.87 11.42 8.07
C ASN A 197 15.64 10.04 7.44
N VAL A 198 16.44 9.67 6.46
CA VAL A 198 16.18 8.48 5.63
C VAL A 198 17.35 7.53 5.47
N VAL A 199 18.53 7.93 5.92
CA VAL A 199 19.72 7.09 6.00
C VAL A 199 19.94 6.71 7.45
N LEU A 200 19.93 5.41 7.73
CA LEU A 200 20.24 4.93 9.08
C LEU A 200 21.69 5.27 9.41
N PRO A 201 21.96 5.82 10.61
CA PRO A 201 23.34 6.04 11.05
C PRO A 201 24.08 4.70 11.15
N LEU A 202 25.39 4.75 10.89
CA LEU A 202 26.23 3.58 11.13
C LEU A 202 26.18 3.22 12.63
N PRO A 203 26.09 1.93 12.97
CA PRO A 203 26.20 1.48 14.36
C PRO A 203 27.49 1.97 14.99
N GLU A 204 27.48 2.37 16.25
CA GLU A 204 28.67 2.84 16.98
C GLU A 204 29.79 1.80 16.96
N SER A 205 29.45 0.51 16.95
CA SER A 205 30.41 -0.60 16.82
C SER A 205 31.18 -0.59 15.50
N GLU A 206 30.61 -0.03 14.43
CA GLU A 206 31.25 0.04 13.12
C GLU A 206 32.05 1.34 12.92
N MET A 207 31.69 2.42 13.64
CA MET A 207 32.41 3.69 13.58
C MET A 207 33.81 3.62 14.17
N ASN A 208 34.08 2.63 15.02
CA ASN A 208 35.37 2.46 15.74
C ASN A 208 36.28 1.39 15.14
N ILE A 209 35.94 0.84 13.98
CA ILE A 209 36.83 -0.08 13.27
C ILE A 209 37.87 0.77 12.52
N LYS A 210 39.07 0.87 13.10
CA LYS A 210 40.27 1.41 12.46
C LYS A 210 41.10 0.29 11.89
#